data_472ffe3212a91280adcfb24af90c0de9
#
_entry.id   472ffe3212a91280adcfb24af90c0de9
#
_cell.length_a   1.000
_cell.length_b   1.000
_cell.length_c   1.000
_cell.angle_alpha   90.00
_cell.angle_beta   90.00
_cell.angle_gamma   90.00
#
_symmetry.space_group_name_H-M   'P 1'
#
loop_
_entity.id
_entity.type
_entity.pdbx_description
1 polymer ?
#
loop_
_entity_poly.entity_id
_entity_poly.type
_entity_poly.pdbx_seq_one_letter_code
_entity_poly.pdbx_strand_id
1 'polypeptide(L)'
;MSLQPDRRRQLGAFLRSRRERLTPDEVGLPRTARRRTPGLRREELALLAGISATWYTYLEQGREIRVSEQVLTALAETLRLDRPERAHLLQLAGHAAAAESEEREPLKDEVAAVPLLLQPNPAYLIGGNYDVLSHNRAADELFPRLIGNPAERPANFVRWMFLEPVARDVVVDWEPEARGLLARLRTQAGRHSADPRYTRLIDELNESSPEARAWWRQYEVQARRGGRKRLRHPARGPVEYAYTAFHLAEQPEQTLVVYVDSSAPTTAAPATPDS
;
A
#
# COMPACT_ATOMS: atom_id res chain seq x y z
N MET A 1 23.07 13.56 12.58
CA MET A 1 23.49 13.39 11.17
C MET A 1 22.90 14.52 10.35
N SER A 2 23.71 15.25 9.57
CA SER A 2 23.20 16.32 8.69
C SER A 2 22.63 15.70 7.41
N LEU A 3 21.46 16.17 6.96
CA LEU A 3 20.83 15.70 5.73
C LEU A 3 21.73 16.03 4.51
N GLN A 4 21.78 15.15 3.55
CA GLN A 4 22.47 15.40 2.28
C GLN A 4 21.85 16.59 1.52
N PRO A 5 22.64 17.41 0.78
CA PRO A 5 22.16 18.61 0.09
C PRO A 5 20.94 18.39 -0.82
N ASP A 6 20.90 17.25 -1.53
CA ASP A 6 19.78 16.92 -2.42
C ASP A 6 18.49 16.66 -1.64
N ARG A 7 18.59 15.99 -0.52
CA ARG A 7 17.43 15.68 0.33
C ARG A 7 16.83 16.94 0.96
N ARG A 8 17.69 17.90 1.36
CA ARG A 8 17.25 19.21 1.86
C ARG A 8 16.51 20.01 0.79
N ARG A 9 16.96 19.98 -0.46
CA ARG A 9 16.28 20.62 -1.59
C ARG A 9 14.93 20.00 -1.89
N GLN A 10 14.84 18.67 -1.84
CA GLN A 10 13.59 17.92 -2.02
C GLN A 10 12.58 18.26 -0.91
N LEU A 11 13.02 18.30 0.35
CA LEU A 11 12.18 18.72 1.48
C LEU A 11 11.63 20.12 1.29
N GLY A 12 12.50 21.09 0.92
CA GLY A 12 12.08 22.46 0.67
C GLY A 12 11.08 22.58 -0.49
N ALA A 13 11.33 21.87 -1.59
CA ALA A 13 10.43 21.82 -2.74
C ALA A 13 9.06 21.21 -2.40
N PHE A 14 9.05 20.12 -1.61
CA PHE A 14 7.84 19.49 -1.14
C PHE A 14 7.00 20.43 -0.28
N LEU A 15 7.59 21.04 0.75
CA LEU A 15 6.91 21.98 1.63
C LEU A 15 6.34 23.17 0.86
N ARG A 16 7.12 23.74 -0.07
CA ARG A 16 6.67 24.81 -0.95
C ARG A 16 5.46 24.39 -1.78
N SER A 17 5.51 23.24 -2.42
CA SER A 17 4.39 22.71 -3.23
C SER A 17 3.11 22.60 -2.40
N ARG A 18 3.21 22.09 -1.16
CA ARG A 18 2.04 21.92 -0.28
C ARG A 18 1.50 23.25 0.25
N ARG A 19 2.36 24.20 0.55
CA ARG A 19 1.98 25.58 0.94
C ARG A 19 1.26 26.32 -0.21
N GLU A 20 1.75 26.18 -1.42
CA GLU A 20 1.17 26.83 -2.60
C GLU A 20 -0.19 26.24 -3.01
N ARG A 21 -0.49 25.00 -2.58
CA ARG A 21 -1.77 24.32 -2.80
C ARG A 21 -2.89 24.85 -1.89
N LEU A 22 -2.57 25.20 -0.64
CA LEU A 22 -3.56 25.62 0.34
C LEU A 22 -3.97 27.07 0.17
N THR A 23 -5.26 27.31 0.11
CA THR A 23 -5.83 28.67 0.10
C THR A 23 -5.98 29.21 1.53
N PRO A 24 -5.95 30.53 1.72
CA PRO A 24 -6.19 31.14 3.04
C PRO A 24 -7.51 30.75 3.69
N ASP A 25 -8.57 30.67 2.90
CA ASP A 25 -9.91 30.33 3.40
C ASP A 25 -9.94 28.91 4.01
N GLU A 26 -9.19 27.97 3.43
CA GLU A 26 -9.10 26.60 3.94
C GLU A 26 -8.46 26.53 5.33
N VAL A 27 -7.66 27.51 5.70
CA VAL A 27 -6.98 27.60 7.01
C VAL A 27 -7.53 28.71 7.90
N GLY A 28 -8.68 29.29 7.55
CA GLY A 28 -9.36 30.28 8.37
C GLY A 28 -8.75 31.69 8.31
N LEU A 29 -7.93 31.98 7.30
CA LEU A 29 -7.36 33.32 7.11
C LEU A 29 -8.22 34.17 6.14
N PRO A 30 -8.38 35.50 6.38
CA PRO A 30 -9.16 36.36 5.50
C PRO A 30 -8.51 36.52 4.12
N ARG A 31 -9.33 36.54 3.07
CA ARG A 31 -8.87 36.87 1.72
C ARG A 31 -8.54 38.36 1.63
N THR A 32 -7.30 38.68 1.28
CA THR A 32 -6.92 40.05 0.95
C THR A 32 -7.01 40.28 -0.56
N ALA A 33 -7.65 41.37 -0.99
CA ALA A 33 -8.02 41.67 -2.38
C ALA A 33 -6.84 41.81 -3.40
N ARG A 34 -5.58 41.87 -2.94
CA ARG A 34 -4.37 41.98 -3.78
C ARG A 34 -3.37 40.85 -3.50
N ARG A 35 -3.74 39.61 -3.79
CA ARG A 35 -2.81 38.48 -3.66
C ARG A 35 -2.10 38.19 -5.00
N ARG A 36 -0.74 38.28 -4.98
CA ARG A 36 0.10 37.88 -6.12
C ARG A 36 0.64 36.44 -5.99
N THR A 37 0.48 35.82 -4.82
CA THR A 37 1.04 34.49 -4.52
C THR A 37 -0.09 33.47 -4.51
N PRO A 38 0.00 32.38 -5.28
CA PRO A 38 -0.92 31.27 -5.14
C PRO A 38 -0.70 30.62 -3.77
N GLY A 39 -1.78 30.28 -3.08
CA GLY A 39 -1.74 29.61 -1.79
C GLY A 39 -1.30 30.50 -0.63
N LEU A 40 -0.83 29.87 0.45
CA LEU A 40 -0.38 30.57 1.67
C LEU A 40 0.97 31.26 1.46
N ARG A 41 1.14 32.43 2.10
CA ARG A 41 2.46 33.07 2.22
C ARG A 41 3.30 32.33 3.27
N ARG A 42 4.62 32.48 3.21
CA ARG A 42 5.55 31.88 4.19
C ARG A 42 5.26 32.34 5.61
N GLU A 43 4.97 33.63 5.77
CA GLU A 43 4.64 34.25 7.06
C GLU A 43 3.33 33.68 7.62
N GLU A 44 2.34 33.46 6.77
CA GLU A 44 1.03 32.93 7.15
C GLU A 44 1.16 31.48 7.62
N LEU A 45 1.87 30.65 6.87
CA LEU A 45 2.13 29.27 7.26
C LEU A 45 2.95 29.19 8.56
N ALA A 46 4.00 29.99 8.67
CA ALA A 46 4.86 30.00 9.84
C ALA A 46 4.08 30.41 11.11
N LEU A 47 3.20 31.41 10.98
CA LEU A 47 2.32 31.83 12.08
C LEU A 47 1.39 30.70 12.52
N LEU A 48 0.73 30.03 11.57
CA LEU A 48 -0.19 28.93 11.85
C LEU A 48 0.51 27.72 12.47
N ALA A 49 1.74 27.42 12.01
CA ALA A 49 2.55 26.32 12.53
C ALA A 49 3.30 26.67 13.83
N GLY A 50 3.19 27.91 14.34
CA GLY A 50 3.86 28.35 15.55
C GLY A 50 5.40 28.42 15.43
N ILE A 51 5.93 28.68 14.22
CA ILE A 51 7.38 28.73 13.95
C ILE A 51 7.81 30.10 13.39
N SER A 52 9.11 30.37 13.39
CA SER A 52 9.66 31.60 12.81
C SER A 52 9.55 31.59 11.28
N ALA A 53 9.05 32.68 10.68
CA ALA A 53 8.97 32.85 9.23
C ALA A 53 10.36 32.79 8.56
N THR A 54 11.38 33.34 9.20
CA THR A 54 12.77 33.25 8.73
C THR A 54 13.27 31.82 8.73
N TRP A 55 12.99 31.08 9.80
CA TRP A 55 13.37 29.69 9.92
C TRP A 55 12.65 28.81 8.87
N TYR A 56 11.34 29.00 8.67
CA TYR A 56 10.59 28.32 7.61
C TYR A 56 11.14 28.64 6.21
N THR A 57 11.54 29.89 5.98
CA THR A 57 12.16 30.29 4.71
C THR A 57 13.47 29.54 4.47
N TYR A 58 14.29 29.35 5.49
CA TYR A 58 15.53 28.56 5.38
C TYR A 58 15.25 27.09 5.09
N LEU A 59 14.21 26.52 5.72
CA LEU A 59 13.78 25.16 5.47
C LEU A 59 13.31 24.98 4.01
N GLU A 60 12.48 25.88 3.51
CA GLU A 60 11.98 25.86 2.12
C GLU A 60 13.10 26.08 1.08
N GLN A 61 14.17 26.80 1.45
CA GLN A 61 15.36 27.00 0.62
C GLN A 61 16.35 25.82 0.68
N GLY A 62 16.09 24.80 1.48
CA GLY A 62 16.98 23.64 1.65
C GLY A 62 18.29 23.97 2.38
N ARG A 63 18.33 25.02 3.21
CA ARG A 63 19.50 25.35 4.03
C ARG A 63 19.73 24.29 5.10
N GLU A 64 20.95 24.22 5.59
CA GLU A 64 21.32 23.30 6.65
C GLU A 64 20.78 23.75 8.00
N ILE A 65 19.58 23.24 8.35
CA ILE A 65 18.96 23.43 9.65
C ILE A 65 18.46 22.09 10.20
N ARG A 66 18.50 21.96 11.52
CA ARG A 66 17.90 20.80 12.17
C ARG A 66 16.42 21.05 12.39
N VAL A 67 15.61 20.12 11.94
CA VAL A 67 14.15 20.15 12.13
C VAL A 67 13.79 19.12 13.18
N SER A 68 13.08 19.52 14.22
CA SER A 68 12.57 18.58 15.22
C SER A 68 11.28 17.90 14.72
N GLU A 69 11.01 16.70 15.23
CA GLU A 69 9.78 15.96 14.90
C GLU A 69 8.52 16.76 15.27
N GLN A 70 8.55 17.48 16.38
CA GLN A 70 7.46 18.36 16.81
C GLN A 70 7.15 19.45 15.77
N VAL A 71 8.16 20.04 15.15
CA VAL A 71 7.98 21.05 14.09
C VAL A 71 7.45 20.41 12.82
N LEU A 72 7.92 19.20 12.47
CA LEU A 72 7.39 18.47 11.31
C LEU A 72 5.92 18.10 11.49
N THR A 73 5.52 17.71 12.69
CA THR A 73 4.12 17.43 13.04
C THR A 73 3.28 18.68 12.89
N ALA A 74 3.70 19.83 13.45
CA ALA A 74 2.99 21.10 13.32
C ALA A 74 2.86 21.56 11.87
N LEU A 75 3.91 21.38 11.06
CA LEU A 75 3.87 21.67 9.61
C LEU A 75 2.91 20.72 8.88
N ALA A 76 2.91 19.43 9.20
CA ALA A 76 2.02 18.44 8.60
C ALA A 76 0.54 18.74 8.89
N GLU A 77 0.21 19.17 10.11
CA GLU A 77 -1.14 19.57 10.51
C GLU A 77 -1.57 20.86 9.81
N THR A 78 -0.73 21.88 9.84
CA THR A 78 -1.01 23.19 9.22
C THR A 78 -1.19 23.07 7.70
N LEU A 79 -0.36 22.24 7.05
CA LEU A 79 -0.43 21.96 5.62
C LEU A 79 -1.54 20.95 5.24
N ARG A 80 -2.28 20.44 6.24
CA ARG A 80 -3.33 19.43 6.06
C ARG A 80 -2.83 18.23 5.24
N LEU A 81 -1.62 17.78 5.54
CA LEU A 81 -1.04 16.64 4.86
C LEU A 81 -1.80 15.37 5.21
N ASP A 82 -2.12 14.59 4.19
CA ASP A 82 -2.64 13.24 4.39
C ASP A 82 -1.54 12.27 4.93
N ARG A 83 -1.93 11.05 5.26
CA ARG A 83 -1.00 10.07 5.84
C ARG A 83 0.23 9.80 4.95
N PRO A 84 0.11 9.56 3.62
CA PRO A 84 1.24 9.44 2.71
C PRO A 84 2.14 10.68 2.67
N GLU A 85 1.56 11.86 2.61
CA GLU A 85 2.29 13.11 2.57
C GLU A 85 3.07 13.37 3.87
N ARG A 86 2.49 13.03 5.03
CA ARG A 86 3.18 13.09 6.35
C ARG A 86 4.37 12.15 6.40
N ALA A 87 4.21 10.90 5.96
CA ALA A 87 5.30 9.94 5.92
C ALA A 87 6.44 10.42 5.01
N HIS A 88 6.10 10.97 3.83
CA HIS A 88 7.07 11.54 2.91
C HIS A 88 7.82 12.75 3.50
N LEU A 89 7.12 13.63 4.22
CA LEU A 89 7.73 14.75 4.94
C LEU A 89 8.78 14.27 5.96
N LEU A 90 8.43 13.29 6.79
CA LEU A 90 9.32 12.71 7.80
C LEU A 90 10.53 12.04 7.15
N GLN A 91 10.31 11.29 6.08
CA GLN A 91 11.36 10.66 5.31
C GLN A 91 12.34 11.70 4.75
N LEU A 92 11.86 12.76 4.12
CA LEU A 92 12.71 13.83 3.57
C LEU A 92 13.47 14.58 4.65
N ALA A 93 12.88 14.76 5.83
CA ALA A 93 13.51 15.43 6.96
C ALA A 93 14.58 14.57 7.67
N GLY A 94 14.78 13.31 7.24
CA GLY A 94 15.76 12.41 7.86
C GLY A 94 15.31 11.87 9.22
N HIS A 95 14.12 12.19 9.64
CA HIS A 95 13.41 11.42 10.62
C HIS A 95 12.91 10.20 9.83
N ALA A 96 13.78 9.18 9.70
CA ALA A 96 13.25 7.87 9.40
C ALA A 96 12.10 7.70 10.40
N ALA A 97 10.89 7.43 9.92
CA ALA A 97 9.94 6.70 10.74
C ALA A 97 10.82 5.67 11.43
N ALA A 98 10.93 5.73 12.76
CA ALA A 98 11.73 4.82 13.52
C ALA A 98 11.50 3.49 12.86
N ALA A 99 12.55 2.73 12.56
CA ALA A 99 12.40 1.46 11.87
C ALA A 99 11.25 0.78 12.56
N GLU A 100 10.05 1.12 12.13
CA GLU A 100 8.84 0.54 12.58
C GLU A 100 9.11 -0.88 12.19
N SER A 101 9.35 -1.69 13.22
CA SER A 101 9.20 -3.12 13.19
C SER A 101 8.31 -3.42 11.99
N GLU A 102 8.52 -4.51 11.31
CA GLU A 102 7.69 -5.04 10.22
C GLU A 102 6.23 -5.17 10.71
N GLU A 103 5.66 -4.06 11.17
CA GLU A 103 4.32 -4.00 11.74
C GLU A 103 3.36 -4.30 10.60
N ARG A 104 2.84 -5.52 10.69
CA ARG A 104 1.68 -5.94 9.91
C ARG A 104 0.61 -4.86 10.06
N GLU A 105 -0.11 -4.59 9.01
CA GLU A 105 -1.30 -3.73 9.11
C GLU A 105 -2.17 -4.21 10.27
N PRO A 106 -2.63 -3.31 11.16
CA PRO A 106 -3.45 -3.71 12.29
C PRO A 106 -4.71 -4.40 11.79
N LEU A 107 -4.94 -5.61 12.27
CA LEU A 107 -6.06 -6.46 11.89
C LEU A 107 -6.90 -6.69 13.13
N LYS A 108 -8.20 -6.39 13.06
CA LYS A 108 -9.15 -6.71 14.14
C LYS A 108 -9.38 -8.21 14.18
N ASP A 109 -9.50 -8.79 15.38
CA ASP A 109 -9.64 -10.23 15.58
C ASP A 109 -10.87 -10.82 14.86
N GLU A 110 -11.99 -10.09 14.87
CA GLU A 110 -13.21 -10.51 14.17
C GLU A 110 -13.03 -10.52 12.65
N VAL A 111 -12.22 -9.62 12.09
CA VAL A 111 -11.87 -9.61 10.67
C VAL A 111 -10.89 -10.72 10.33
N ALA A 112 -9.93 -11.00 11.20
CA ALA A 112 -8.97 -12.10 11.06
C ALA A 112 -9.69 -13.47 11.04
N ALA A 113 -10.80 -13.61 11.70
CA ALA A 113 -11.59 -14.84 11.74
C ALA A 113 -12.38 -15.12 10.45
N VAL A 114 -12.66 -14.10 9.61
CA VAL A 114 -13.52 -14.26 8.42
C VAL A 114 -13.06 -15.35 7.47
N PRO A 115 -11.76 -15.45 7.07
CA PRO A 115 -11.32 -16.53 6.20
C PRO A 115 -11.61 -17.94 6.76
N LEU A 116 -11.51 -18.11 8.10
CA LEU A 116 -11.74 -19.40 8.74
C LEU A 116 -13.18 -19.88 8.59
N LEU A 117 -14.14 -18.95 8.57
CA LEU A 117 -15.56 -19.24 8.40
C LEU A 117 -15.93 -19.66 6.97
N LEU A 118 -15.04 -19.45 5.99
CA LEU A 118 -15.30 -19.70 4.58
C LEU A 118 -14.87 -21.12 4.12
N GLN A 119 -14.40 -21.97 5.03
CA GLN A 119 -14.12 -23.36 4.70
C GLN A 119 -15.36 -24.04 4.07
N PRO A 120 -15.18 -24.89 3.06
CA PRO A 120 -13.93 -25.41 2.49
C PRO A 120 -13.36 -24.54 1.34
N ASN A 121 -13.88 -23.36 1.09
CA ASN A 121 -13.41 -22.49 0.02
C ASN A 121 -12.08 -21.84 0.42
N PRO A 122 -11.02 -21.92 -0.40
CA PRO A 122 -9.77 -21.22 -0.12
C PRO A 122 -10.00 -19.72 0.03
N ALA A 123 -9.64 -19.18 1.18
CA ALA A 123 -9.83 -17.76 1.48
C ALA A 123 -8.66 -17.20 2.28
N TYR A 124 -8.26 -15.97 1.96
CA TYR A 124 -7.25 -15.23 2.70
C TYR A 124 -7.52 -13.73 2.68
N LEU A 125 -7.01 -13.05 3.67
CA LEU A 125 -7.02 -11.60 3.80
C LEU A 125 -5.62 -11.07 3.52
N ILE A 126 -5.49 -10.06 2.65
CA ILE A 126 -4.24 -9.39 2.34
C ILE A 126 -4.32 -7.90 2.65
N GLY A 127 -3.18 -7.33 3.04
CA GLY A 127 -2.96 -5.89 3.15
C GLY A 127 -2.67 -5.23 1.80
N GLY A 128 -2.52 -3.92 1.82
CA GLY A 128 -2.28 -3.12 0.62
C GLY A 128 -1.00 -3.51 -0.13
N ASN A 129 0.06 -3.89 0.60
CA ASN A 129 1.33 -4.39 0.06
C ASN A 129 1.34 -5.90 -0.21
N TYR A 130 0.18 -6.56 -0.20
CA TYR A 130 -0.02 -8.00 -0.41
C TYR A 130 0.53 -8.91 0.71
N ASP A 131 0.85 -8.39 1.91
CA ASP A 131 1.12 -9.23 3.07
C ASP A 131 -0.14 -10.04 3.43
N VAL A 132 0.03 -11.33 3.70
CA VAL A 132 -1.07 -12.20 4.12
C VAL A 132 -1.33 -11.97 5.61
N LEU A 133 -2.47 -11.39 5.92
CA LEU A 133 -2.86 -11.01 7.27
C LEU A 133 -3.59 -12.16 8.00
N SER A 134 -4.40 -12.90 7.27
CA SER A 134 -5.12 -14.09 7.74
C SER A 134 -5.45 -15.00 6.57
N HIS A 135 -5.63 -16.30 6.83
CA HIS A 135 -5.96 -17.30 5.82
C HIS A 135 -6.65 -18.51 6.47
N ASN A 136 -7.26 -19.36 5.66
CA ASN A 136 -7.80 -20.63 6.12
C ASN A 136 -6.98 -21.84 5.60
N ARG A 137 -7.26 -23.00 6.14
CA ARG A 137 -6.55 -24.23 5.77
C ARG A 137 -6.66 -24.56 4.27
N ALA A 138 -7.81 -24.33 3.65
CA ALA A 138 -7.97 -24.58 2.22
C ALA A 138 -7.07 -23.67 1.38
N ALA A 139 -6.78 -22.44 1.82
CA ALA A 139 -5.82 -21.56 1.18
C ALA A 139 -4.37 -22.07 1.35
N ASP A 140 -4.01 -22.60 2.53
CA ASP A 140 -2.68 -23.21 2.73
C ASP A 140 -2.46 -24.44 1.83
N GLU A 141 -3.50 -25.27 1.68
CA GLU A 141 -3.45 -26.44 0.81
C GLU A 141 -3.32 -26.04 -0.67
N LEU A 142 -4.03 -24.98 -1.10
CA LEU A 142 -4.01 -24.50 -2.49
C LEU A 142 -2.73 -23.73 -2.85
N PHE A 143 -2.16 -22.98 -1.91
CA PHE A 143 -0.97 -22.15 -2.10
C PHE A 143 0.19 -22.61 -1.19
N PRO A 144 0.77 -23.78 -1.45
CA PRO A 144 1.81 -24.34 -0.60
C PRO A 144 3.00 -23.38 -0.49
N ARG A 145 3.58 -23.29 0.71
CA ARG A 145 4.69 -22.40 1.06
C ARG A 145 4.37 -20.89 1.03
N LEU A 146 3.12 -20.49 0.78
CA LEU A 146 2.72 -19.07 0.83
C LEU A 146 2.96 -18.49 2.23
N ILE A 147 2.58 -19.23 3.26
CA ILE A 147 2.68 -18.75 4.65
C ILE A 147 4.13 -18.80 5.16
N GLY A 148 4.93 -19.76 4.69
CA GLY A 148 6.33 -19.90 5.08
C GLY A 148 6.55 -19.99 6.59
N ASN A 149 7.67 -19.46 7.07
CA ASN A 149 7.95 -19.30 8.49
C ASN A 149 7.68 -17.84 8.91
N PRO A 150 6.59 -17.56 9.64
CA PRO A 150 6.24 -16.20 10.04
C PRO A 150 7.28 -15.52 10.95
N ALA A 151 8.15 -16.32 11.60
CA ALA A 151 9.24 -15.78 12.43
C ALA A 151 10.41 -15.23 11.61
N GLU A 152 10.56 -15.64 10.36
CA GLU A 152 11.62 -15.16 9.48
C GLU A 152 11.22 -13.92 8.72
N ARG A 153 10.00 -13.94 8.15
CA ARG A 153 9.42 -12.79 7.45
C ARG A 153 7.91 -12.93 7.27
N PRO A 154 7.17 -11.81 7.12
CA PRO A 154 5.75 -11.84 6.81
C PRO A 154 5.47 -12.59 5.49
N ALA A 155 4.43 -13.44 5.50
CA ALA A 155 3.91 -14.07 4.31
C ALA A 155 3.39 -13.00 3.34
N ASN A 156 3.78 -13.09 2.06
CA ASN A 156 3.41 -12.09 1.06
C ASN A 156 3.08 -12.75 -0.28
N PHE A 157 1.91 -12.46 -0.83
CA PHE A 157 1.43 -13.12 -2.04
C PHE A 157 2.25 -12.78 -3.29
N VAL A 158 2.81 -11.56 -3.35
CA VAL A 158 3.68 -11.16 -4.48
C VAL A 158 5.01 -11.89 -4.42
N ARG A 159 5.63 -12.00 -3.24
CA ARG A 159 6.85 -12.80 -3.04
C ARG A 159 6.61 -14.24 -3.45
N TRP A 160 5.54 -14.85 -2.98
CA TRP A 160 5.18 -16.21 -3.34
C TRP A 160 5.07 -16.37 -4.85
N MET A 161 4.37 -15.47 -5.54
CA MET A 161 4.17 -15.54 -6.99
C MET A 161 5.48 -15.48 -7.77
N PHE A 162 6.45 -14.67 -7.34
CA PHE A 162 7.68 -14.42 -8.10
C PHE A 162 8.90 -15.17 -7.61
N LEU A 163 8.98 -15.46 -6.31
CA LEU A 163 10.20 -16.02 -5.69
C LEU A 163 10.06 -17.49 -5.28
N GLU A 164 8.82 -17.99 -5.13
CA GLU A 164 8.61 -19.41 -4.83
C GLU A 164 8.42 -20.22 -6.12
N PRO A 165 9.31 -21.19 -6.42
CA PRO A 165 9.19 -22.00 -7.65
C PRO A 165 7.85 -22.72 -7.78
N VAL A 166 7.26 -23.15 -6.65
CA VAL A 166 5.98 -23.85 -6.60
C VAL A 166 4.82 -23.01 -7.15
N ALA A 167 4.93 -21.68 -7.15
CA ALA A 167 3.88 -20.82 -7.69
C ALA A 167 3.64 -21.06 -9.19
N ARG A 168 4.69 -21.41 -9.96
CA ARG A 168 4.58 -21.74 -11.39
C ARG A 168 3.90 -23.08 -11.64
N ASP A 169 4.01 -23.98 -10.68
CA ASP A 169 3.32 -25.28 -10.77
C ASP A 169 1.84 -25.15 -10.39
N VAL A 170 1.54 -24.31 -9.39
CA VAL A 170 0.18 -24.07 -8.90
C VAL A 170 -0.63 -23.21 -9.87
N VAL A 171 -0.07 -22.11 -10.36
CA VAL A 171 -0.77 -21.16 -11.22
C VAL A 171 -0.59 -21.56 -12.67
N VAL A 172 -1.60 -22.20 -13.28
CA VAL A 172 -1.50 -22.75 -14.65
C VAL A 172 -1.18 -21.67 -15.67
N ASP A 173 -1.81 -20.50 -15.56
CA ASP A 173 -1.55 -19.33 -16.41
C ASP A 173 -0.63 -18.33 -15.67
N TRP A 174 0.54 -18.78 -15.23
CA TRP A 174 1.41 -18.03 -14.33
C TRP A 174 1.81 -16.66 -14.89
N GLU A 175 2.27 -16.57 -16.14
CA GLU A 175 2.79 -15.34 -16.71
C GLU A 175 1.74 -14.20 -16.76
N PRO A 176 0.55 -14.38 -17.35
CA PRO A 176 -0.46 -13.31 -17.35
C PRO A 176 -0.95 -12.95 -15.94
N GLU A 177 -1.04 -13.92 -15.02
CA GLU A 177 -1.44 -13.65 -13.64
C GLU A 177 -0.36 -12.88 -12.88
N ALA A 178 0.91 -13.23 -13.03
CA ALA A 178 2.04 -12.56 -12.42
C ALA A 178 2.21 -11.12 -12.97
N ARG A 179 2.07 -10.92 -14.30
CA ARG A 179 2.08 -9.59 -14.91
C ARG A 179 0.96 -8.71 -14.35
N GLY A 180 -0.26 -9.25 -14.26
CA GLY A 180 -1.40 -8.55 -13.70
C GLY A 180 -1.23 -8.20 -12.23
N LEU A 181 -0.61 -9.10 -11.43
CA LEU A 181 -0.30 -8.86 -10.03
C LEU A 181 0.74 -7.73 -9.88
N LEU A 182 1.79 -7.77 -10.68
CA LEU A 182 2.86 -6.77 -10.67
C LEU A 182 2.34 -5.36 -11.08
N ALA A 183 1.45 -5.30 -12.07
CA ALA A 183 0.81 -4.06 -12.49
C ALA A 183 -0.05 -3.44 -11.36
N ARG A 184 -0.77 -4.28 -10.60
CA ARG A 184 -1.54 -3.84 -9.42
C ARG A 184 -0.64 -3.39 -8.28
N LEU A 185 0.46 -4.12 -7.99
CA LEU A 185 1.45 -3.70 -7.01
C LEU A 185 2.03 -2.32 -7.36
N ARG A 186 2.35 -2.08 -8.63
CA ARG A 186 2.83 -0.76 -9.09
C ARG A 186 1.82 0.34 -8.82
N THR A 187 0.54 0.10 -9.09
CA THR A 187 -0.53 1.08 -8.84
C THR A 187 -0.63 1.41 -7.35
N GLN A 188 -0.54 0.41 -6.48
CA GLN A 188 -0.58 0.61 -5.04
C GLN A 188 0.69 1.31 -4.54
N ALA A 189 1.87 0.90 -4.98
CA ALA A 189 3.13 1.56 -4.62
C ALA A 189 3.15 3.05 -5.04
N GLY A 190 2.56 3.38 -6.20
CA GLY A 190 2.41 4.77 -6.62
C GLY A 190 1.50 5.60 -5.71
N ARG A 191 0.48 5.00 -5.13
CA ARG A 191 -0.40 5.65 -4.13
C ARG A 191 0.26 5.78 -2.77
N HIS A 192 1.15 4.85 -2.42
CA HIS A 192 1.84 4.74 -1.13
C HIS A 192 3.35 4.95 -1.27
N SER A 193 3.76 5.93 -2.08
CA SER A 193 5.18 6.18 -2.44
C SER A 193 6.10 6.45 -1.24
N ALA A 194 5.54 6.81 -0.08
CA ALA A 194 6.26 7.06 1.15
C ALA A 194 6.34 5.84 2.08
N ASP A 195 5.62 4.75 1.78
CA ASP A 195 5.62 3.55 2.60
C ASP A 195 6.81 2.63 2.23
N PRO A 196 7.78 2.44 3.15
CA PRO A 196 8.99 1.68 2.90
C PRO A 196 8.73 0.18 2.65
N ARG A 197 7.55 -0.35 3.03
CA ARG A 197 7.19 -1.74 2.79
C ARG A 197 7.09 -2.03 1.29
N TYR A 198 6.53 -1.08 0.51
CA TYR A 198 6.47 -1.21 -0.96
C TYR A 198 7.85 -1.12 -1.59
N THR A 199 8.66 -0.14 -1.18
CA THR A 199 10.01 0.02 -1.72
C THR A 199 10.84 -1.23 -1.50
N ARG A 200 10.89 -1.75 -0.26
CA ARG A 200 11.61 -2.99 0.07
C ARG A 200 11.14 -4.19 -0.74
N LEU A 201 9.81 -4.36 -0.89
CA LEU A 201 9.25 -5.46 -1.69
C LEU A 201 9.66 -5.33 -3.18
N ILE A 202 9.58 -4.12 -3.75
CA ILE A 202 9.95 -3.88 -5.14
C ILE A 202 11.45 -4.11 -5.37
N ASP A 203 12.31 -3.66 -4.46
CA ASP A 203 13.76 -3.85 -4.53
C ASP A 203 14.09 -5.35 -4.47
N GLU A 204 13.52 -6.10 -3.52
CA GLU A 204 13.67 -7.55 -3.40
C GLU A 204 13.25 -8.29 -4.69
N LEU A 205 12.09 -7.90 -5.27
CA LEU A 205 11.63 -8.49 -6.53
C LEU A 205 12.57 -8.19 -7.70
N ASN A 206 13.06 -6.95 -7.79
CA ASN A 206 13.99 -6.56 -8.84
C ASN A 206 15.36 -7.24 -8.72
N GLU A 207 15.80 -7.55 -7.49
CA GLU A 207 17.04 -8.27 -7.25
C GLU A 207 16.91 -9.77 -7.54
N SER A 208 15.80 -10.38 -7.10
CA SER A 208 15.65 -11.84 -7.04
C SER A 208 14.85 -12.45 -8.18
N SER A 209 14.06 -11.66 -8.96
CA SER A 209 13.27 -12.17 -10.09
C SER A 209 13.63 -11.45 -11.39
N PRO A 210 14.22 -12.16 -12.38
CA PRO A 210 14.49 -11.59 -13.71
C PRO A 210 13.21 -11.10 -14.41
N GLU A 211 12.10 -11.82 -14.27
CA GLU A 211 10.81 -11.47 -14.87
C GLU A 211 10.22 -10.23 -14.20
N ALA A 212 10.20 -10.16 -12.87
CA ALA A 212 9.72 -8.98 -12.17
C ALA A 212 10.52 -7.73 -12.58
N ARG A 213 11.85 -7.83 -12.63
CA ARG A 213 12.75 -6.77 -13.08
C ARG A 213 12.46 -6.32 -14.52
N ALA A 214 12.28 -7.26 -15.44
CA ALA A 214 12.00 -6.96 -16.84
C ALA A 214 10.63 -6.28 -17.01
N TRP A 215 9.60 -6.82 -16.36
CA TRP A 215 8.22 -6.33 -16.50
C TRP A 215 7.98 -5.06 -15.68
N TRP A 216 8.70 -4.83 -14.59
CA TRP A 216 8.62 -3.59 -13.84
C TRP A 216 8.93 -2.36 -14.70
N ARG A 217 9.77 -2.49 -15.70
CA ARG A 217 10.15 -1.41 -16.62
C ARG A 217 9.12 -1.12 -17.71
N GLN A 218 8.18 -2.04 -17.96
CA GLN A 218 7.24 -1.95 -19.11
C GLN A 218 6.00 -1.10 -18.82
N TYR A 219 5.81 -0.59 -17.61
CA TYR A 219 4.73 0.33 -17.20
C TYR A 219 3.31 -0.12 -17.56
N GLU A 220 3.05 -1.41 -17.66
CA GLU A 220 1.69 -1.92 -17.86
C GLU A 220 0.83 -1.64 -16.63
N VAL A 221 -0.39 -1.11 -16.85
CA VAL A 221 -1.40 -0.88 -15.81
C VAL A 221 -2.59 -1.78 -16.12
N GLN A 222 -2.93 -2.66 -15.20
CA GLN A 222 -4.13 -3.49 -15.29
C GLN A 222 -5.06 -3.23 -14.12
N ALA A 223 -6.35 -3.01 -14.43
CA ALA A 223 -7.39 -3.00 -13.41
C ALA A 223 -7.64 -4.42 -12.88
N ARG A 224 -7.92 -4.54 -11.58
CA ARG A 224 -8.32 -5.81 -10.97
C ARG A 224 -9.69 -6.20 -11.55
N ARG A 225 -9.73 -7.30 -12.29
CA ARG A 225 -10.99 -7.91 -12.71
C ARG A 225 -11.14 -9.19 -11.92
N GLY A 226 -12.28 -9.36 -11.26
CA GLY A 226 -12.73 -10.66 -10.80
C GLY A 226 -12.78 -11.60 -12.03
N GLY A 227 -12.55 -12.87 -11.84
CA GLY A 227 -12.49 -13.76 -12.96
C GLY A 227 -12.33 -15.20 -12.56
N ARG A 228 -12.03 -16.02 -13.54
CA ARG A 228 -11.69 -17.43 -13.34
C ARG A 228 -10.19 -17.58 -13.38
N LYS A 229 -9.67 -18.46 -12.52
CA LYS A 229 -8.25 -18.83 -12.47
C LYS A 229 -8.12 -20.32 -12.52
N ARG A 230 -7.22 -20.80 -13.35
CA ARG A 230 -6.86 -22.21 -13.41
C ARG A 230 -5.69 -22.45 -12.45
N LEU A 231 -6.00 -23.18 -11.39
CA LEU A 231 -5.00 -23.53 -10.37
C LEU A 231 -4.88 -25.03 -10.25
N ARG A 232 -3.68 -25.52 -9.99
CA ARG A 232 -3.43 -26.96 -9.76
C ARG A 232 -3.57 -27.26 -8.27
N HIS A 233 -4.69 -27.86 -7.92
CA HIS A 233 -4.92 -28.31 -6.55
C HIS A 233 -4.06 -29.57 -6.26
N PRO A 234 -3.37 -29.67 -5.11
CA PRO A 234 -2.48 -30.79 -4.81
C PRO A 234 -3.14 -32.16 -4.93
N ALA A 235 -4.38 -32.31 -4.46
CA ALA A 235 -5.10 -33.57 -4.46
C ALA A 235 -6.01 -33.78 -5.69
N ARG A 236 -6.40 -32.71 -6.42
CA ARG A 236 -7.42 -32.80 -7.50
C ARG A 236 -6.87 -32.47 -8.90
N GLY A 237 -5.61 -32.06 -8.99
CA GLY A 237 -5.02 -31.59 -10.23
C GLY A 237 -5.56 -30.21 -10.69
N PRO A 238 -5.60 -29.93 -11.99
CA PRO A 238 -6.05 -28.64 -12.49
C PRO A 238 -7.55 -28.43 -12.20
N VAL A 239 -7.86 -27.30 -11.53
CA VAL A 239 -9.22 -26.88 -11.19
C VAL A 239 -9.40 -25.43 -11.61
N GLU A 240 -10.57 -25.10 -12.17
CA GLU A 240 -10.96 -23.74 -12.45
C GLU A 240 -11.71 -23.13 -11.26
N TYR A 241 -11.17 -22.08 -10.69
CA TYR A 241 -11.78 -21.34 -9.60
C TYR A 241 -12.33 -20.00 -10.08
N ALA A 242 -13.57 -19.69 -9.72
CA ALA A 242 -14.03 -18.30 -9.68
C ALA A 242 -13.40 -17.64 -8.45
N TYR A 243 -12.77 -16.50 -8.61
CA TYR A 243 -12.27 -15.75 -7.47
C TYR A 243 -12.93 -14.39 -7.37
N THR A 244 -13.22 -13.98 -6.15
CA THR A 244 -13.79 -12.66 -5.83
C THR A 244 -12.96 -12.00 -4.75
N ALA A 245 -12.83 -10.68 -4.87
CA ALA A 245 -12.11 -9.86 -3.92
C ALA A 245 -13.04 -8.81 -3.32
N PHE A 246 -13.11 -8.76 -2.00
CA PHE A 246 -13.92 -7.81 -1.24
C PHE A 246 -13.01 -6.85 -0.49
N HIS A 247 -13.16 -5.55 -0.72
CA HIS A 247 -12.48 -4.53 0.05
C HIS A 247 -13.23 -4.28 1.35
N LEU A 248 -12.49 -4.18 2.46
CA LEU A 248 -13.09 -3.86 3.74
C LEU A 248 -13.45 -2.38 3.81
N ALA A 249 -14.68 -2.06 4.21
CA ALA A 249 -15.18 -0.69 4.23
C ALA A 249 -14.39 0.22 5.19
N GLU A 250 -13.99 -0.30 6.35
CA GLU A 250 -13.24 0.47 7.36
C GLU A 250 -11.72 0.52 7.06
N GLN A 251 -11.22 -0.43 6.29
CA GLN A 251 -9.80 -0.55 5.89
C GLN A 251 -9.72 -0.88 4.40
N PRO A 252 -9.95 0.09 3.50
CA PRO A 252 -10.09 -0.15 2.06
C PRO A 252 -8.86 -0.77 1.39
N GLU A 253 -7.71 -0.72 2.03
CA GLU A 253 -6.47 -1.37 1.57
C GLU A 253 -6.45 -2.87 1.84
N GLN A 254 -7.22 -3.32 2.84
CA GLN A 254 -7.35 -4.74 3.13
C GLN A 254 -8.38 -5.38 2.21
N THR A 255 -8.02 -6.54 1.70
CA THR A 255 -8.85 -7.26 0.73
C THR A 255 -8.99 -8.72 1.15
N LEU A 256 -10.25 -9.15 1.34
CA LEU A 256 -10.60 -10.56 1.45
C LEU A 256 -10.68 -11.16 0.04
N VAL A 257 -9.93 -12.23 -0.21
CA VAL A 257 -9.97 -12.98 -1.47
C VAL A 257 -10.55 -14.35 -1.20
N VAL A 258 -11.53 -14.75 -1.98
CA VAL A 258 -12.21 -16.05 -1.86
C VAL A 258 -12.18 -16.75 -3.22
N TYR A 259 -11.83 -18.02 -3.21
CA TYR A 259 -11.86 -18.91 -4.38
C TYR A 259 -13.02 -19.90 -4.24
N VAL A 260 -13.87 -19.93 -5.26
CA VAL A 260 -14.99 -20.89 -5.33
C VAL A 260 -14.73 -21.82 -6.49
N ASP A 261 -14.76 -23.11 -6.25
CA ASP A 261 -14.61 -24.13 -7.30
C ASP A 261 -15.77 -23.98 -8.31
N SER A 262 -15.46 -23.66 -9.56
CA SER A 262 -16.47 -23.47 -10.61
C SER A 262 -17.15 -24.77 -11.03
N SER A 263 -16.59 -25.93 -10.67
CA SER A 263 -17.17 -27.23 -10.94
C SER A 263 -18.08 -27.74 -9.80
N ALA A 264 -18.04 -27.09 -8.62
CA ALA A 264 -18.91 -27.44 -7.53
C ALA A 264 -20.38 -27.06 -7.86
N PRO A 265 -21.37 -27.94 -7.62
CA PRO A 265 -22.75 -27.58 -7.83
C PRO A 265 -23.10 -26.38 -6.96
N THR A 266 -23.55 -25.31 -7.59
CA THR A 266 -24.09 -24.16 -6.87
C THR A 266 -25.29 -24.66 -6.05
N THR A 267 -25.15 -24.70 -4.73
CA THR A 267 -26.30 -24.96 -3.87
C THR A 267 -27.28 -23.83 -4.12
N ALA A 268 -28.35 -24.12 -4.86
CA ALA A 268 -29.39 -23.17 -5.19
C ALA A 268 -29.92 -22.52 -3.90
N ALA A 269 -30.12 -21.23 -3.94
CA ALA A 269 -30.85 -20.51 -2.90
C ALA A 269 -32.15 -21.24 -2.58
N PRO A 270 -32.61 -21.32 -1.33
CA PRO A 270 -33.87 -21.93 -0.99
C PRO A 270 -34.98 -21.23 -1.81
N ALA A 271 -35.78 -22.04 -2.48
CA ALA A 271 -36.97 -21.58 -3.19
C ALA A 271 -37.82 -20.74 -2.23
N THR A 272 -38.14 -19.53 -2.63
CA THR A 272 -39.17 -18.71 -1.94
C THR A 272 -40.44 -19.54 -1.83
N PRO A 273 -41.01 -19.69 -0.63
CA PRO A 273 -42.31 -20.35 -0.52
C PRO A 273 -43.32 -19.46 -1.24
N ASP A 274 -44.01 -20.03 -2.22
CA ASP A 274 -45.18 -19.42 -2.82
C ASP A 274 -46.22 -19.12 -1.72
N SER A 275 -46.66 -17.86 -1.65
CA SER A 275 -47.72 -17.36 -0.78
C SER A 275 -49.04 -17.41 -1.53
#